data_1ce29f1dd95b8aca2ba57a75160449a8
#
_entry.id   1ce29f1dd95b8aca2ba57a75160449a8
#
_cell.length_a   1.000
_cell.length_b   1.000
_cell.length_c   1.000
_cell.angle_alpha   90.00
_cell.angle_beta   90.00
_cell.angle_gamma   90.00
#
_symmetry.space_group_name_H-M   'P 1'
#
loop_
_entity.id
_entity.type
_entity.pdbx_description
1 polymer ?
#
loop_
_entity_poly.entity_id
_entity_poly.type
_entity_poly.pdbx_seq_one_letter_code
_entity_poly.pdbx_strand_id
1 'polypeptide(L)'
;MSQYEFDTKEEVGALGRDKLLYTLEYAYRRQGRVIPLPSAVGEDYYFYVLLPYQAKILLWNRLLETGGNASQLARDFGCSRQELQRILDLTKPIGLEKIEKVLFVLDRSFKLSCVKLP
;
A
#
# COMPACT_ATOMS: atom_id res chain seq x y z
N MET A 1 11.22 -14.04 -23.26
CA MET A 1 12.55 -13.75 -22.75
C MET A 1 12.55 -12.43 -22.01
N SER A 2 13.16 -12.39 -20.88
CA SER A 2 13.37 -11.12 -20.19
C SER A 2 14.42 -10.32 -20.95
N GLN A 3 14.15 -9.06 -21.19
CA GLN A 3 15.09 -8.14 -21.77
C GLN A 3 15.98 -7.49 -20.73
N TYR A 4 15.75 -7.82 -19.47
CA TYR A 4 16.42 -7.21 -18.34
C TYR A 4 17.34 -8.23 -17.67
N GLU A 5 18.58 -7.85 -17.54
CA GLU A 5 19.54 -8.57 -16.72
C GLU A 5 19.80 -7.73 -15.48
N PHE A 6 19.75 -8.37 -14.33
CA PHE A 6 19.95 -7.69 -13.05
C PHE A 6 21.18 -8.23 -12.37
N ASP A 7 22.12 -7.36 -12.07
CA ASP A 7 23.37 -7.72 -11.41
C ASP A 7 23.19 -7.89 -9.91
N THR A 8 22.12 -7.30 -9.35
CA THR A 8 21.90 -7.31 -7.92
C THR A 8 20.49 -7.72 -7.57
N LYS A 9 20.36 -8.34 -6.41
CA LYS A 9 19.07 -8.66 -5.83
C LYS A 9 18.24 -7.41 -5.58
N GLU A 10 18.90 -6.31 -5.27
CA GLU A 10 18.26 -5.02 -5.04
C GLU A 10 17.59 -4.48 -6.30
N GLU A 11 18.24 -4.55 -7.45
CA GLU A 11 17.68 -4.12 -8.73
C GLU A 11 16.46 -4.94 -9.10
N VAL A 12 16.54 -6.25 -8.94
CA VAL A 12 15.41 -7.16 -9.18
C VAL A 12 14.25 -6.81 -8.24
N GLY A 13 14.55 -6.60 -6.96
CA GLY A 13 13.55 -6.24 -5.97
C GLY A 13 12.87 -4.92 -6.29
N ALA A 14 13.62 -3.90 -6.72
CA ALA A 14 13.07 -2.59 -7.06
C ALA A 14 12.12 -2.66 -8.25
N LEU A 15 12.53 -3.34 -9.32
CA LEU A 15 11.68 -3.50 -10.51
C LEU A 15 10.43 -4.32 -10.19
N GLY A 16 10.59 -5.41 -9.45
CA GLY A 16 9.46 -6.24 -9.04
C GLY A 16 8.49 -5.49 -8.15
N ARG A 17 9.01 -4.64 -7.25
CA ARG A 17 8.22 -3.80 -6.37
C ARG A 17 7.35 -2.82 -7.13
N ASP A 18 7.92 -2.09 -8.09
CA ASP A 18 7.17 -1.11 -8.88
C ASP A 18 6.06 -1.78 -9.68
N LYS A 19 6.38 -2.91 -10.30
CA LYS A 19 5.40 -3.67 -11.06
C LYS A 19 4.29 -4.20 -10.16
N LEU A 20 4.64 -4.69 -8.99
CA LEU A 20 3.66 -5.18 -8.00
C LEU A 20 2.74 -4.05 -7.54
N LEU A 21 3.29 -2.90 -7.16
CA LEU A 21 2.50 -1.77 -6.69
C LEU A 21 1.55 -1.27 -7.77
N TYR A 22 2.00 -1.22 -9.01
CA TYR A 22 1.16 -0.84 -10.14
C TYR A 22 -0.01 -1.81 -10.30
N THR A 23 0.27 -3.10 -10.23
CA THR A 23 -0.75 -4.14 -10.34
C THR A 23 -1.77 -4.02 -9.19
N LEU A 24 -1.29 -3.86 -7.96
CA LEU A 24 -2.18 -3.74 -6.80
C LEU A 24 -3.05 -2.49 -6.89
N GLU A 25 -2.50 -1.40 -7.41
CA GLU A 25 -3.26 -0.16 -7.58
C GLU A 25 -4.37 -0.31 -8.62
N TYR A 26 -4.05 -0.80 -9.81
CA TYR A 26 -4.98 -0.79 -10.93
C TYR A 26 -5.91 -1.99 -10.97
N ALA A 27 -5.47 -3.17 -10.51
CA ALA A 27 -6.29 -4.36 -10.52
C ALA A 27 -7.14 -4.54 -9.26
N TYR A 28 -6.77 -3.89 -8.17
CA TYR A 28 -7.46 -4.05 -6.89
C TYR A 28 -7.99 -2.74 -6.32
N ARG A 29 -7.12 -1.80 -5.94
CA ARG A 29 -7.59 -0.60 -5.24
C ARG A 29 -8.56 0.23 -6.09
N ARG A 30 -8.23 0.52 -7.33
CA ARG A 30 -9.10 1.33 -8.20
C ARG A 30 -10.37 0.61 -8.59
N GLN A 31 -10.40 -0.70 -8.43
CA GLN A 31 -11.59 -1.50 -8.66
C GLN A 31 -12.45 -1.67 -7.39
N GLY A 32 -12.09 -1.03 -6.31
CA GLY A 32 -12.80 -1.14 -5.04
C GLY A 32 -12.64 -2.49 -4.37
N ARG A 33 -11.56 -3.22 -4.66
CA ARG A 33 -11.32 -4.57 -4.16
C ARG A 33 -10.31 -4.58 -3.03
N VAL A 34 -10.46 -5.52 -2.13
CA VAL A 34 -9.48 -5.79 -1.08
C VAL A 34 -8.15 -6.17 -1.73
N ILE A 35 -7.06 -5.55 -1.25
CA ILE A 35 -5.73 -5.85 -1.76
C ILE A 35 -5.22 -7.14 -1.10
N PRO A 36 -4.74 -8.13 -1.88
CA PRO A 36 -4.23 -9.37 -1.33
C PRO A 36 -3.04 -9.14 -0.40
N LEU A 37 -2.97 -9.92 0.67
CA LEU A 37 -1.86 -9.89 1.62
C LEU A 37 -0.68 -10.75 1.12
N PRO A 38 0.48 -10.70 1.81
CA PRO A 38 1.73 -11.30 1.31
C PRO A 38 1.61 -12.74 0.85
N SER A 39 0.87 -13.55 1.59
CA SER A 39 0.71 -14.98 1.27
C SER A 39 0.03 -15.23 -0.08
N ALA A 40 -0.73 -14.25 -0.57
CA ALA A 40 -1.47 -14.38 -1.81
C ALA A 40 -0.71 -13.84 -3.03
N VAL A 41 0.27 -12.94 -2.82
CA VAL A 41 0.99 -12.28 -3.92
C VAL A 41 2.45 -12.70 -4.05
N GLY A 42 2.91 -13.58 -3.18
CA GLY A 42 4.31 -13.98 -3.16
C GLY A 42 5.09 -13.17 -2.13
N GLU A 43 5.52 -13.85 -1.08
CA GLU A 43 6.18 -13.21 0.07
C GLU A 43 7.46 -12.50 -0.32
N ASP A 44 8.24 -13.07 -1.25
CA ASP A 44 9.51 -12.49 -1.65
C ASP A 44 9.35 -11.07 -2.19
N TYR A 45 8.35 -10.82 -3.01
CA TYR A 45 8.07 -9.48 -3.51
C TYR A 45 7.61 -8.56 -2.41
N TYR A 46 6.79 -9.06 -1.49
CA TYR A 46 6.24 -8.23 -0.43
C TYR A 46 7.32 -7.68 0.51
N PHE A 47 8.37 -8.46 0.76
CA PHE A 47 9.48 -8.00 1.60
C PHE A 47 10.22 -6.81 0.99
N TYR A 48 10.14 -6.63 -0.32
CA TYR A 48 10.75 -5.49 -1.00
C TYR A 48 9.80 -4.32 -1.18
N VAL A 49 8.55 -4.44 -0.75
CA VAL A 49 7.61 -3.32 -0.70
C VAL A 49 7.95 -2.46 0.50
N LEU A 50 8.25 -1.19 0.25
CA LEU A 50 8.60 -0.27 1.32
C LEU A 50 7.45 -0.08 2.29
N LEU A 51 7.80 0.17 3.55
CA LEU A 51 6.82 0.23 4.63
C LEU A 51 5.67 1.20 4.39
N PRO A 52 5.88 2.42 3.87
CA PRO A 52 4.74 3.30 3.59
C PRO A 52 3.71 2.70 2.63
N TYR A 53 4.15 1.92 1.66
CA TYR A 53 3.23 1.27 0.72
C TYR A 53 2.49 0.10 1.36
N GLN A 54 3.17 -0.67 2.21
CA GLN A 54 2.51 -1.69 3.02
C GLN A 54 1.43 -1.06 3.90
N ALA A 55 1.74 0.10 4.49
CA ALA A 55 0.80 0.85 5.31
C ALA A 55 -0.41 1.30 4.50
N LYS A 56 -0.22 1.76 3.27
CA LYS A 56 -1.34 2.12 2.39
C LYS A 56 -2.26 0.94 2.10
N ILE A 57 -1.68 -0.24 1.89
CA ILE A 57 -2.47 -1.46 1.66
C ILE A 57 -3.35 -1.74 2.86
N LEU A 58 -2.79 -1.68 4.06
CA LEU A 58 -3.54 -1.94 5.28
C LEU A 58 -4.61 -0.87 5.52
N LEU A 59 -4.28 0.39 5.25
CA LEU A 59 -5.24 1.48 5.36
C LEU A 59 -6.42 1.29 4.40
N TRP A 60 -6.14 0.95 3.15
CA TRP A 60 -7.18 0.71 2.15
C TRP A 60 -8.09 -0.45 2.56
N ASN A 61 -7.50 -1.57 2.98
CA ASN A 61 -8.29 -2.73 3.40
C ASN A 61 -9.15 -2.41 4.61
N ARG A 62 -8.63 -1.62 5.56
CA ARG A 62 -9.41 -1.18 6.70
C ARG A 62 -10.57 -0.27 6.29
N LEU A 63 -10.34 0.63 5.34
CA LEU A 63 -11.41 1.48 4.82
C LEU A 63 -12.55 0.64 4.24
N LEU A 64 -12.22 -0.39 3.49
CA LEU A 64 -13.23 -1.30 2.94
C LEU A 64 -14.02 -2.02 4.02
N GLU A 65 -13.35 -2.44 5.10
CA GLU A 65 -14.02 -3.07 6.24
C GLU A 65 -15.07 -2.16 6.87
N THR A 66 -14.85 -0.85 6.82
CA THR A 66 -15.76 0.14 7.41
C THR A 66 -16.83 0.65 6.45
N GLY A 67 -16.97 0.03 5.28
CA GLY A 67 -17.98 0.41 4.30
C GLY A 67 -17.43 1.16 3.09
N GLY A 68 -16.12 1.46 3.06
CA GLY A 68 -15.46 2.04 1.88
C GLY A 68 -15.81 3.49 1.57
N ASN A 69 -16.24 4.28 2.54
CA ASN A 69 -16.66 5.67 2.29
C ASN A 69 -15.46 6.63 2.37
N ALA A 70 -14.78 6.80 1.24
CA ALA A 70 -13.62 7.69 1.15
C ALA A 70 -13.98 9.16 1.41
N SER A 71 -15.15 9.60 0.98
CA SER A 71 -15.58 10.98 1.22
C SER A 71 -15.74 11.28 2.71
N GLN A 72 -16.30 10.32 3.45
CA GLN A 72 -16.46 10.47 4.89
C GLN A 72 -15.09 10.46 5.58
N LEU A 73 -14.19 9.57 5.17
CA LEU A 73 -12.85 9.52 5.73
C LEU A 73 -12.09 10.83 5.49
N ALA A 74 -12.20 11.40 4.30
CA ALA A 74 -11.58 12.69 4.00
C ALA A 74 -12.10 13.78 4.92
N ARG A 75 -13.41 13.85 5.14
CA ARG A 75 -14.03 14.82 6.07
C ARG A 75 -13.55 14.62 7.50
N ASP A 76 -13.54 13.38 7.96
CA ASP A 76 -13.17 13.06 9.34
C ASP A 76 -11.68 13.34 9.59
N PHE A 77 -10.85 13.09 8.59
CA PHE A 77 -9.42 13.40 8.69
C PHE A 77 -9.12 14.89 8.51
N GLY A 78 -10.00 15.61 7.81
CA GLY A 78 -9.83 17.04 7.56
C GLY A 78 -9.03 17.36 6.31
N CYS A 79 -9.15 16.56 5.26
CA CYS A 79 -8.50 16.83 3.98
C CYS A 79 -9.49 16.75 2.82
N SER A 80 -9.06 17.18 1.64
CA SER A 80 -9.86 17.04 0.44
C SER A 80 -9.93 15.59 0.00
N ARG A 81 -10.94 15.27 -0.80
CA ARG A 81 -11.06 13.94 -1.39
C ARG A 81 -9.87 13.62 -2.31
N GLN A 82 -9.39 14.62 -3.04
CA GLN A 82 -8.22 14.46 -3.90
C GLN A 82 -6.97 14.11 -3.10
N GLU A 83 -6.76 14.79 -1.97
CA GLU A 83 -5.63 14.50 -1.09
C GLU A 83 -5.74 13.09 -0.53
N LEU A 84 -6.93 12.66 -0.12
CA LEU A 84 -7.12 11.31 0.38
C LEU A 84 -6.82 10.28 -0.69
N GLN A 85 -7.27 10.50 -1.93
CA GLN A 85 -6.97 9.58 -3.03
C GLN A 85 -5.46 9.46 -3.25
N ARG A 86 -4.73 10.55 -3.12
CA ARG A 86 -3.29 10.54 -3.23
C ARG A 86 -2.65 9.75 -2.08
N ILE A 87 -3.17 9.90 -0.87
CA ILE A 87 -2.69 9.13 0.29
C ILE A 87 -2.88 7.63 0.07
N LEU A 88 -3.97 7.23 -0.56
CA LEU A 88 -4.30 5.82 -0.79
C LEU A 88 -3.60 5.23 -2.02
N ASP A 89 -3.20 6.05 -2.97
CA ASP A 89 -2.66 5.61 -4.27
C ASP A 89 -1.28 4.96 -4.10
N LEU A 90 -1.18 3.69 -4.49
CA LEU A 90 0.04 2.91 -4.34
C LEU A 90 1.15 3.33 -5.31
N THR A 91 0.86 4.20 -6.26
CA THR A 91 1.85 4.74 -7.19
C THR A 91 2.41 6.09 -6.75
N LYS A 92 1.93 6.63 -5.63
CA LYS A 92 2.33 7.95 -5.13
C LYS A 92 3.07 7.82 -3.80
N PRO A 93 4.21 8.51 -3.63
CA PRO A 93 4.91 8.48 -2.35
C PRO A 93 4.21 9.35 -1.32
N ILE A 94 3.98 8.80 -0.14
CA ILE A 94 3.43 9.51 1.02
C ILE A 94 4.21 9.05 2.25
N GLY A 95 4.51 9.96 3.15
CA GLY A 95 5.21 9.63 4.39
C GLY A 95 4.37 8.74 5.30
N LEU A 96 5.02 7.80 5.97
CA LEU A 96 4.35 6.85 6.87
C LEU A 96 3.54 7.55 7.95
N GLU A 97 4.02 8.65 8.50
CA GLU A 97 3.34 9.38 9.55
C GLU A 97 1.94 9.82 9.13
N LYS A 98 1.80 10.33 7.89
CA LYS A 98 0.52 10.78 7.39
C LYS A 98 -0.46 9.61 7.23
N ILE A 99 0.04 8.50 6.73
CA ILE A 99 -0.76 7.28 6.57
C ILE A 99 -1.24 6.78 7.93
N GLU A 100 -0.37 6.79 8.91
CA GLU A 100 -0.69 6.40 10.28
C GLU A 100 -1.80 7.26 10.87
N LYS A 101 -1.71 8.58 10.69
CA LYS A 101 -2.73 9.50 11.19
C LYS A 101 -4.10 9.26 10.58
N VAL A 102 -4.14 8.93 9.28
CA VAL A 102 -5.41 8.59 8.62
C VAL A 102 -5.98 7.30 9.20
N LEU A 103 -5.11 6.31 9.46
CA LEU A 103 -5.57 5.05 10.04
C LEU A 103 -6.17 5.23 11.43
N PHE A 104 -5.67 6.18 12.23
CA PHE A 104 -6.27 6.48 13.54
C PHE A 104 -7.73 6.88 13.42
N VAL A 105 -8.11 7.60 12.36
CA VAL A 105 -9.50 7.98 12.13
C VAL A 105 -10.39 6.73 11.93
N LEU A 106 -9.82 5.65 11.44
CA LEU A 106 -10.53 4.37 11.27
C LEU A 106 -10.39 3.45 12.49
N ASP A 107 -9.99 4.00 13.62
CA ASP A 107 -9.89 3.30 14.90
C ASP A 107 -8.90 2.14 14.88
N ARG A 108 -7.79 2.31 14.17
CA ARG A 108 -6.70 1.33 14.08
C ARG A 108 -5.36 2.03 14.16
N SER A 109 -4.34 1.29 14.54
CA SER A 109 -2.96 1.74 14.47
C SER A 109 -2.07 0.65 13.92
N PHE A 110 -0.89 1.04 13.43
CA PHE A 110 0.09 0.07 12.96
C PHE A 110 0.89 -0.49 14.11
N LYS A 111 1.25 -1.76 13.97
CA LYS A 111 2.21 -2.41 14.85
C LYS A 111 3.40 -2.80 14.00
N LEU A 112 4.57 -2.35 14.41
CA LEU A 112 5.80 -2.57 13.67
C LEU A 112 6.59 -3.72 14.27
N SER A 113 7.10 -4.59 13.41
CA SER A 113 8.02 -5.63 13.82
C SER A 113 9.14 -5.74 12.80
N CYS A 114 10.26 -6.28 13.25
CA CYS A 114 11.44 -6.46 12.43
C CYS A 114 11.62 -7.94 12.17
N VAL A 115 11.73 -8.33 10.90
CA VAL A 115 11.88 -9.72 10.50
C VAL A 115 13.08 -9.90 9.61
N LYS A 116 13.62 -11.12 9.58
CA LYS A 116 14.75 -11.45 8.71
C LYS A 116 14.26 -11.52 7.26
N LEU A 117 15.06 -10.96 6.35
CA LEU A 117 14.76 -11.10 4.92
C LEU A 117 14.89 -12.54 4.46
N PRO A 118 14.08 -12.95 3.48
CA PRO A 118 14.18 -14.30 2.89
C PRO A 118 15.48 -14.51 2.11
#